data_bcc0e7989acb19339a8f7e14e84290e7
#
_entry.id   bcc0e7989acb19339a8f7e14e84290e7
#
_cell.length_a   1.000
_cell.length_b   1.000
_cell.length_c   1.000
_cell.angle_alpha   90.00
_cell.angle_beta   90.00
_cell.angle_gamma   90.00
#
_symmetry.space_group_name_H-M   'P 1'
#
loop_
_entity.id
_entity.type
_entity.pdbx_description
1 polymer ?
#
loop_
_entity_poly.entity_id
_entity_poly.type
_entity_poly.pdbx_seq_one_letter_code
_entity_poly.pdbx_strand_id
1 'polypeptide(L)'
;EIVRINEGIATGSVKESPALQAAFANVKEKGNALHFMGLVSDAGVHSMLDHLYGLLAIAKEQGVEKVYLHAFTDGRDTGPFTGKSFIEQAEARMAELDVGQIASVSGRYWAMDRDNRWDRVQRAFDCLTGRKIEKFFSSAAEAIQAQYDAPETEGTKGDEFCPPSAVVDSEGKPVATIQS
;
A
#
# COMPACT_ATOMS: atom_id res chain seq x y z
N GLU A 1 -12.52 -2.02 17.51
CA GLU A 1 -11.67 -0.92 16.99
C GLU A 1 -12.12 -0.47 15.60
N ILE A 2 -12.44 -1.36 14.65
CA ILE A 2 -12.90 -1.01 13.29
C ILE A 2 -14.09 -0.04 13.32
N VAL A 3 -15.12 -0.31 14.10
CA VAL A 3 -16.30 0.57 14.25
C VAL A 3 -15.90 1.98 14.66
N ARG A 4 -14.96 2.11 15.60
CA ARG A 4 -14.44 3.41 16.05
C ARG A 4 -13.70 4.17 14.94
N ILE A 5 -12.96 3.46 14.10
CA ILE A 5 -12.27 4.08 12.95
C ILE A 5 -13.30 4.49 11.90
N ASN A 6 -14.29 3.65 11.61
CA ASN A 6 -15.39 3.97 10.68
C ASN A 6 -16.13 5.23 11.12
N GLU A 7 -16.49 5.32 12.40
CA GLU A 7 -17.13 6.50 12.97
C GLU A 7 -16.22 7.74 12.88
N GLY A 8 -14.93 7.56 13.18
CA GLY A 8 -13.96 8.64 13.10
C GLY A 8 -13.78 9.19 11.68
N ILE A 9 -13.80 8.33 10.68
CA ILE A 9 -13.75 8.76 9.25
C ILE A 9 -15.07 9.44 8.87
N ALA A 10 -16.21 8.83 9.19
CA ALA A 10 -17.53 9.36 8.85
C ALA A 10 -17.82 10.73 9.49
N THR A 11 -17.37 10.96 10.71
CA THR A 11 -17.50 12.23 11.44
C THR A 11 -16.38 13.24 11.13
N GLY A 12 -15.32 12.79 10.45
CA GLY A 12 -14.11 13.58 10.22
C GLY A 12 -13.19 13.71 11.44
N SER A 13 -13.50 13.08 12.57
CA SER A 13 -12.69 13.22 13.80
C SER A 13 -11.29 12.58 13.66
N VAL A 14 -11.08 11.67 12.73
CA VAL A 14 -9.76 11.09 12.43
C VAL A 14 -8.76 12.17 12.03
N LYS A 15 -9.19 13.19 11.27
CA LYS A 15 -8.31 14.29 10.86
C LYS A 15 -7.79 15.14 12.01
N GLU A 16 -8.49 15.13 13.16
CA GLU A 16 -8.07 15.85 14.36
C GLU A 16 -6.99 15.09 15.17
N SER A 17 -6.63 13.88 14.73
CA SER A 17 -5.56 13.11 15.37
C SER A 17 -4.24 13.89 15.38
N PRO A 18 -3.63 14.14 16.56
CA PRO A 18 -2.37 14.87 16.65
C PRO A 18 -1.25 14.22 15.83
N ALA A 19 -1.24 12.88 15.73
CA ALA A 19 -0.25 12.14 14.96
C ALA A 19 -0.41 12.39 13.45
N LEU A 20 -1.64 12.39 12.93
CA LEU A 20 -1.91 12.70 11.52
C LEU A 20 -1.59 14.16 11.22
N GLN A 21 -1.99 15.08 12.09
CA GLN A 21 -1.70 16.51 11.91
C GLN A 21 -0.18 16.76 11.89
N ALA A 22 0.58 16.12 12.77
CA ALA A 22 2.03 16.21 12.78
C ALA A 22 2.66 15.65 11.49
N ALA A 23 2.15 14.53 10.98
CA ALA A 23 2.61 13.97 9.71
C ALA A 23 2.34 14.91 8.53
N PHE A 24 1.12 15.43 8.42
CA PHE A 24 0.77 16.40 7.36
C PHE A 24 1.60 17.68 7.45
N ALA A 25 1.78 18.24 8.65
CA ALA A 25 2.62 19.41 8.87
C ALA A 25 4.06 19.16 8.43
N ASN A 26 4.65 18.02 8.84
CA ASN A 26 6.01 17.66 8.50
C ASN A 26 6.24 17.53 6.98
N VAL A 27 5.32 16.87 6.26
CA VAL A 27 5.49 16.71 4.79
C VAL A 27 5.31 18.02 4.05
N LYS A 28 4.37 18.88 4.48
CA LYS A 28 4.16 20.20 3.86
C LYS A 28 5.34 21.14 4.12
N GLU A 29 5.81 21.20 5.35
CA GLU A 29 6.93 22.08 5.75
C GLU A 29 8.22 21.72 5.02
N LYS A 30 8.50 20.42 4.88
CA LYS A 30 9.74 19.93 4.26
C LYS A 30 9.63 19.65 2.77
N GLY A 31 8.43 19.70 2.18
CA GLY A 31 8.19 19.30 0.80
C GLY A 31 8.39 17.81 0.54
N ASN A 32 8.32 16.99 1.59
CA ASN A 32 8.48 15.54 1.54
C ASN A 32 7.21 14.85 1.02
N ALA A 33 7.29 13.54 0.83
CA ALA A 33 6.15 12.71 0.48
C ALA A 33 5.50 12.09 1.73
N LEU A 34 4.18 11.89 1.66
CA LEU A 34 3.43 11.09 2.60
C LEU A 34 3.34 9.65 2.08
N HIS A 35 3.74 8.69 2.88
CA HIS A 35 3.68 7.28 2.54
C HIS A 35 2.66 6.56 3.42
N PHE A 36 1.66 5.96 2.80
CA PHE A 36 0.78 4.99 3.43
C PHE A 36 1.30 3.58 3.15
N MET A 37 1.17 2.69 4.12
CA MET A 37 1.48 1.27 3.93
C MET A 37 0.50 0.40 4.72
N GLY A 38 0.14 -0.74 4.18
CA GLY A 38 -0.75 -1.70 4.83
C GLY A 38 -1.50 -2.58 3.85
N LEU A 39 -2.34 -3.45 4.41
CA LEU A 39 -3.20 -4.33 3.63
C LEU A 39 -4.24 -3.54 2.84
N VAL A 40 -4.35 -3.87 1.56
CA VAL A 40 -5.36 -3.35 0.64
C VAL A 40 -6.40 -4.44 0.42
N SER A 41 -7.37 -4.53 1.33
CA SER A 41 -8.46 -5.51 1.32
C SER A 41 -9.69 -5.00 2.08
N ASP A 42 -10.80 -5.69 1.93
CA ASP A 42 -12.08 -5.40 2.59
C ASP A 42 -12.40 -6.38 3.74
N ALA A 43 -11.45 -7.23 4.12
CA ALA A 43 -11.66 -8.27 5.12
C ALA A 43 -12.08 -7.74 6.50
N GLY A 44 -11.66 -6.53 6.86
CA GLY A 44 -11.96 -5.95 8.16
C GLY A 44 -11.28 -6.63 9.35
N VAL A 45 -10.23 -7.42 9.09
CA VAL A 45 -9.45 -8.09 10.14
C VAL A 45 -8.27 -7.22 10.58
N HIS A 46 -7.43 -6.79 9.64
CA HIS A 46 -6.28 -5.93 9.90
C HIS A 46 -6.41 -4.56 9.23
N SER A 47 -7.24 -4.45 8.20
CA SER A 47 -7.42 -3.25 7.39
C SER A 47 -8.80 -3.25 6.73
N MET A 48 -9.22 -2.09 6.24
CA MET A 48 -10.36 -1.92 5.34
C MET A 48 -10.03 -0.87 4.28
N LEU A 49 -10.47 -1.10 3.04
CA LEU A 49 -10.32 -0.15 1.94
C LEU A 49 -10.92 1.23 2.27
N ASP A 50 -12.08 1.25 2.92
CA ASP A 50 -12.73 2.50 3.31
C ASP A 50 -11.87 3.37 4.24
N HIS A 51 -11.02 2.73 5.07
CA HIS A 51 -10.07 3.47 5.91
C HIS A 51 -8.99 4.13 5.06
N LEU A 52 -8.45 3.43 4.06
CA LEU A 52 -7.50 3.99 3.11
C LEU A 52 -8.14 5.15 2.33
N TYR A 53 -9.36 4.97 1.86
CA TYR A 53 -10.07 6.01 1.11
C TYR A 53 -10.33 7.27 1.95
N GLY A 54 -10.68 7.09 3.23
CA GLY A 54 -10.81 8.19 4.17
C GLY A 54 -9.49 8.94 4.39
N LEU A 55 -8.37 8.22 4.55
CA LEU A 55 -7.04 8.82 4.71
C LEU A 55 -6.58 9.56 3.45
N LEU A 56 -6.84 9.03 2.26
CA LEU A 56 -6.55 9.69 1.00
C LEU A 56 -7.34 11.00 0.84
N ALA A 57 -8.65 10.96 1.16
CA ALA A 57 -9.50 12.15 1.13
C ALA A 57 -9.01 13.23 2.12
N ILE A 58 -8.62 12.84 3.32
CA ILE A 58 -8.05 13.75 4.31
C ILE A 58 -6.72 14.32 3.82
N ALA A 59 -5.84 13.52 3.23
CA ALA A 59 -4.57 14.00 2.68
C ALA A 59 -4.79 15.04 1.57
N LYS A 60 -5.78 14.81 0.67
CA LYS A 60 -6.20 15.79 -0.34
C LYS A 60 -6.74 17.07 0.29
N GLU A 61 -7.64 16.96 1.26
CA GLU A 61 -8.20 18.12 1.99
C GLU A 61 -7.09 18.94 2.66
N GLN A 62 -6.06 18.26 3.20
CA GLN A 62 -4.91 18.90 3.81
C GLN A 62 -3.90 19.50 2.82
N GLY A 63 -4.12 19.33 1.51
CA GLY A 63 -3.24 19.86 0.46
C GLY A 63 -1.88 19.14 0.38
N VAL A 64 -1.84 17.86 0.71
CA VAL A 64 -0.62 17.05 0.52
C VAL A 64 -0.54 16.62 -0.95
N GLU A 65 0.49 17.08 -1.65
CA GLU A 65 0.64 16.86 -3.09
C GLU A 65 1.25 15.48 -3.41
N LYS A 66 2.23 15.05 -2.61
CA LYS A 66 2.97 13.80 -2.84
C LYS A 66 2.49 12.73 -1.87
N VAL A 67 1.59 11.87 -2.31
CA VAL A 67 1.04 10.76 -1.53
C VAL A 67 1.31 9.45 -2.24
N TYR A 68 1.92 8.50 -1.54
CA TYR A 68 2.25 7.18 -2.09
C TYR A 68 1.70 6.07 -1.22
N LEU A 69 1.21 5.01 -1.87
CA LEU A 69 0.76 3.79 -1.21
C LEU A 69 1.75 2.66 -1.49
N HIS A 70 2.21 2.02 -0.44
CA HIS A 70 2.87 0.72 -0.46
C HIS A 70 1.83 -0.33 -0.10
N ALA A 71 1.26 -0.95 -1.11
CA ALA A 71 0.13 -1.84 -0.97
C ALA A 71 0.58 -3.24 -0.54
N PHE A 72 -0.02 -3.78 0.54
CA PHE A 72 0.16 -5.17 0.90
C PHE A 72 -1.07 -5.97 0.46
N THR A 73 -0.85 -7.08 -0.25
CA THR A 73 -1.93 -7.98 -0.67
C THR A 73 -2.23 -9.03 0.39
N ASP A 74 -3.50 -9.37 0.56
CA ASP A 74 -4.00 -10.23 1.63
C ASP A 74 -3.95 -11.71 1.25
N GLY A 75 -4.97 -12.25 0.62
CA GLY A 75 -5.07 -13.65 0.20
C GLY A 75 -5.21 -14.67 1.33
N ARG A 76 -5.36 -14.20 2.58
CA ARG A 76 -5.51 -15.04 3.78
C ARG A 76 -6.81 -14.79 4.51
N ASP A 77 -7.16 -13.52 4.72
CA ASP A 77 -8.43 -13.09 5.28
C ASP A 77 -9.44 -12.79 4.17
N THR A 78 -8.99 -12.75 2.92
CA THR A 78 -9.79 -12.67 1.68
C THR A 78 -9.49 -13.84 0.76
N GLY A 79 -10.22 -13.94 -0.35
CA GLY A 79 -9.94 -14.93 -1.39
C GLY A 79 -8.50 -14.78 -1.95
N PRO A 80 -7.85 -15.89 -2.33
CA PRO A 80 -6.44 -15.88 -2.70
C PRO A 80 -6.11 -15.17 -4.02
N PHE A 81 -7.13 -14.75 -4.79
CA PHE A 81 -6.98 -14.11 -6.11
C PHE A 81 -7.90 -12.88 -6.23
N THR A 82 -8.14 -12.17 -5.13
CA THR A 82 -8.99 -10.97 -5.09
C THR A 82 -8.17 -9.68 -5.03
N GLY A 83 -6.89 -9.77 -4.73
CA GLY A 83 -6.00 -8.62 -4.51
C GLY A 83 -5.88 -7.70 -5.70
N LYS A 84 -5.86 -8.25 -6.92
CA LYS A 84 -5.85 -7.43 -8.14
C LYS A 84 -7.06 -6.49 -8.20
N SER A 85 -8.26 -7.01 -7.92
CA SER A 85 -9.48 -6.19 -7.89
C SER A 85 -9.44 -5.10 -6.81
N PHE A 86 -8.88 -5.39 -5.63
CA PHE A 86 -8.73 -4.38 -4.58
C PHE A 86 -7.73 -3.29 -4.96
N ILE A 87 -6.64 -3.64 -5.64
CA ILE A 87 -5.68 -2.67 -6.17
C ILE A 87 -6.34 -1.77 -7.22
N GLU A 88 -7.06 -2.35 -8.18
CA GLU A 88 -7.78 -1.59 -9.20
C GLU A 88 -8.82 -0.62 -8.59
N GLN A 89 -9.52 -1.03 -7.54
CA GLN A 89 -10.42 -0.16 -6.78
C GLN A 89 -9.67 0.99 -6.08
N ALA A 90 -8.51 0.70 -5.47
CA ALA A 90 -7.70 1.71 -4.83
C ALA A 90 -7.15 2.73 -5.85
N GLU A 91 -6.66 2.28 -7.00
CA GLU A 91 -6.20 3.14 -8.10
C GLU A 91 -7.34 4.01 -8.65
N ALA A 92 -8.53 3.43 -8.87
CA ALA A 92 -9.70 4.17 -9.30
C ALA A 92 -10.09 5.27 -8.28
N ARG A 93 -10.04 4.96 -6.99
CA ARG A 93 -10.34 5.93 -5.93
C ARG A 93 -9.29 7.04 -5.84
N MET A 94 -8.02 6.71 -6.01
CA MET A 94 -6.94 7.71 -6.08
C MET A 94 -7.12 8.65 -7.27
N ALA A 95 -7.47 8.12 -8.44
CA ALA A 95 -7.76 8.92 -9.63
C ALA A 95 -8.99 9.82 -9.45
N GLU A 96 -10.07 9.33 -8.85
CA GLU A 96 -11.28 10.10 -8.55
C GLU A 96 -11.00 11.26 -7.58
N LEU A 97 -10.18 11.03 -6.56
CA LEU A 97 -9.78 12.04 -5.58
C LEU A 97 -8.68 12.97 -6.10
N ASP A 98 -8.06 12.64 -7.23
CA ASP A 98 -6.88 13.31 -7.77
C ASP A 98 -5.79 13.43 -6.69
N VAL A 99 -5.48 12.29 -6.02
CA VAL A 99 -4.45 12.20 -4.97
C VAL A 99 -3.94 10.78 -4.82
N GLY A 100 -2.63 10.66 -4.72
CA GLY A 100 -1.96 9.40 -4.44
C GLY A 100 -1.63 8.57 -5.67
N GLN A 101 -0.65 7.71 -5.47
CA GLN A 101 -0.19 6.72 -6.45
C GLN A 101 0.35 5.50 -5.73
N ILE A 102 0.15 4.30 -6.29
CA ILE A 102 0.76 3.09 -5.75
C ILE A 102 2.24 3.07 -6.16
N ALA A 103 3.13 2.98 -5.18
CA ALA A 103 4.58 2.96 -5.39
C ALA A 103 5.19 1.55 -5.32
N SER A 104 4.57 0.66 -4.57
CA SER A 104 4.99 -0.74 -4.49
C SER A 104 3.85 -1.66 -4.10
N VAL A 105 4.00 -2.94 -4.40
CA VAL A 105 3.09 -4.00 -3.96
C VAL A 105 3.90 -5.15 -3.37
N SER A 106 3.37 -5.76 -2.30
CA SER A 106 3.99 -6.92 -1.64
C SER A 106 2.93 -7.78 -0.97
N GLY A 107 3.01 -9.08 -1.09
CA GLY A 107 2.17 -9.99 -0.32
C GLY A 107 2.47 -9.91 1.18
N ARG A 108 1.44 -10.14 2.00
CA ARG A 108 1.57 -10.12 3.45
C ARG A 108 2.56 -11.16 4.01
N TYR A 109 2.81 -12.23 3.27
CA TYR A 109 3.83 -13.22 3.59
C TYR A 109 5.23 -12.62 3.78
N TRP A 110 5.54 -11.56 3.02
CA TRP A 110 6.80 -10.83 3.09
C TRP A 110 6.72 -9.63 4.04
N ALA A 111 5.72 -8.78 3.85
CA ALA A 111 5.63 -7.49 4.53
C ALA A 111 5.08 -7.58 5.96
N MET A 112 4.38 -8.66 6.30
CA MET A 112 3.74 -8.86 7.60
C MET A 112 4.13 -10.18 8.24
N ASP A 113 5.38 -10.62 8.05
CA ASP A 113 5.89 -11.84 8.68
C ASP A 113 5.76 -11.76 10.22
N ARG A 114 5.28 -12.84 10.82
CA ARG A 114 5.13 -13.01 12.26
C ARG A 114 5.81 -14.26 12.81
N ASP A 115 6.64 -14.89 11.96
CA ASP A 115 7.33 -16.15 12.27
C ASP A 115 8.83 -15.94 12.52
N ASN A 116 9.26 -14.65 12.68
CA ASN A 116 10.66 -14.24 12.82
C ASN A 116 11.55 -14.66 11.63
N ARG A 117 10.95 -14.66 10.44
CA ARG A 117 11.67 -14.95 9.19
C ARG A 117 12.23 -13.64 8.63
N TRP A 118 13.37 -13.23 9.17
CA TRP A 118 14.02 -11.97 8.85
C TRP A 118 14.40 -11.84 7.37
N ASP A 119 14.66 -12.96 6.70
CA ASP A 119 14.86 -13.02 5.24
C ASP A 119 13.65 -12.50 4.45
N ARG A 120 12.42 -12.78 4.89
CA ARG A 120 11.19 -12.26 4.29
C ARG A 120 11.04 -10.78 4.54
N VAL A 121 11.16 -10.37 5.80
CA VAL A 121 11.06 -8.96 6.22
C VAL A 121 12.09 -8.11 5.48
N GLN A 122 13.33 -8.60 5.36
CA GLN A 122 14.40 -7.90 4.65
C GLN A 122 14.04 -7.65 3.18
N ARG A 123 13.47 -8.64 2.50
CA ARG A 123 13.09 -8.52 1.09
C ARG A 123 12.02 -7.42 0.88
N ALA A 124 11.00 -7.37 1.77
CA ALA A 124 10.00 -6.31 1.74
C ALA A 124 10.60 -4.94 2.08
N PHE A 125 11.40 -4.87 3.12
CA PHE A 125 12.07 -3.65 3.56
C PHE A 125 12.99 -3.06 2.48
N ASP A 126 13.78 -3.91 1.82
CA ASP A 126 14.68 -3.49 0.75
C ASP A 126 13.92 -2.91 -0.46
N CYS A 127 12.77 -3.49 -0.80
CA CYS A 127 11.90 -2.95 -1.84
C CYS A 127 11.32 -1.59 -1.43
N LEU A 128 10.76 -1.47 -0.22
CA LEU A 128 10.17 -0.24 0.30
C LEU A 128 11.17 0.91 0.34
N THR A 129 12.40 0.63 0.73
CA THR A 129 13.47 1.64 0.88
C THR A 129 14.32 1.85 -0.35
N GLY A 130 14.11 1.07 -1.41
CA GLY A 130 14.89 1.14 -2.64
C GLY A 130 16.31 0.59 -2.51
N ARG A 131 16.65 -0.10 -1.41
CA ARG A 131 17.99 -0.68 -1.22
C ARG A 131 18.28 -1.82 -2.19
N LYS A 132 17.28 -2.69 -2.40
CA LYS A 132 17.32 -3.77 -3.37
C LYS A 132 15.91 -4.06 -3.86
N ILE A 133 15.65 -3.75 -5.11
CA ILE A 133 14.38 -4.03 -5.76
C ILE A 133 14.62 -5.16 -6.77
N GLU A 134 13.89 -6.26 -6.60
CA GLU A 134 14.09 -7.44 -7.45
C GLU A 134 13.13 -7.49 -8.63
N LYS A 135 11.96 -6.86 -8.50
CA LYS A 135 10.91 -6.85 -9.53
C LYS A 135 10.38 -5.44 -9.76
N PHE A 136 10.16 -5.12 -11.02
CA PHE A 136 9.68 -3.83 -11.48
C PHE A 136 8.51 -4.04 -12.42
N PHE A 137 7.42 -3.29 -12.25
CA PHE A 137 6.24 -3.35 -13.08
C PHE A 137 5.70 -1.95 -13.36
N SER A 138 4.99 -1.79 -14.48
CA SER A 138 4.39 -0.50 -14.84
C SER A 138 3.16 -0.18 -13.97
N SER A 139 2.56 -1.18 -13.32
CA SER A 139 1.46 -1.02 -12.37
C SER A 139 1.45 -2.11 -11.30
N ALA A 140 0.80 -1.85 -10.18
CA ALA A 140 0.61 -2.83 -9.13
C ALA A 140 -0.28 -4.00 -9.58
N ALA A 141 -1.29 -3.73 -10.41
CA ALA A 141 -2.15 -4.76 -10.98
C ALA A 141 -1.37 -5.74 -11.89
N GLU A 142 -0.41 -5.24 -12.66
CA GLU A 142 0.49 -6.06 -13.47
C GLU A 142 1.37 -6.98 -12.62
N ALA A 143 1.92 -6.46 -11.52
CA ALA A 143 2.73 -7.25 -10.58
C ALA A 143 1.93 -8.42 -10.00
N ILE A 144 0.67 -8.18 -9.60
CA ILE A 144 -0.21 -9.22 -9.05
C ILE A 144 -0.59 -10.22 -10.14
N GLN A 145 -0.88 -9.76 -11.35
CA GLN A 145 -1.17 -10.66 -12.47
C GLN A 145 0.01 -11.57 -12.78
N ALA A 146 1.23 -11.02 -12.81
CA ALA A 146 2.44 -11.81 -13.02
C ALA A 146 2.62 -12.90 -11.94
N GLN A 147 2.26 -12.60 -10.68
CA GLN A 147 2.25 -13.58 -9.61
C GLN A 147 1.21 -14.68 -9.82
N TYR A 148 0.04 -14.35 -10.37
CA TYR A 148 -0.99 -15.36 -10.66
C TYR A 148 -0.57 -16.28 -11.81
N ASP A 149 0.08 -15.72 -12.83
CA ASP A 149 0.48 -16.43 -14.03
C ASP A 149 1.73 -17.30 -13.82
N ALA A 150 2.70 -16.78 -13.09
CA ALA A 150 4.01 -17.41 -12.88
C ALA A 150 4.52 -17.22 -11.44
N PRO A 151 3.93 -17.90 -10.45
CA PRO A 151 4.40 -17.85 -9.07
C PRO A 151 5.82 -18.42 -8.95
N GLU A 152 6.59 -17.96 -7.95
CA GLU A 152 7.97 -18.46 -7.71
C GLU A 152 7.99 -19.98 -7.47
N THR A 153 6.95 -20.50 -6.83
CA THR A 153 6.69 -21.95 -6.69
C THR A 153 5.20 -22.23 -6.74
N GLU A 154 4.80 -23.44 -7.13
CA GLU A 154 3.39 -23.84 -7.19
C GLU A 154 2.65 -23.64 -5.83
N GLY A 155 3.35 -23.84 -4.73
CA GLY A 155 2.81 -23.70 -3.36
C GLY A 155 2.68 -22.23 -2.89
N THR A 156 3.17 -21.26 -3.66
CA THR A 156 3.15 -19.83 -3.35
C THR A 156 2.29 -19.03 -4.31
N LYS A 157 1.24 -19.65 -4.85
CA LYS A 157 0.30 -18.99 -5.76
C LYS A 157 -0.68 -18.10 -4.99
N GLY A 158 -0.97 -16.91 -5.56
CA GLY A 158 -1.99 -16.00 -5.04
C GLY A 158 -1.42 -14.78 -4.31
N ASP A 159 -2.34 -13.97 -3.81
CA ASP A 159 -2.11 -12.64 -3.26
C ASP A 159 -1.13 -12.62 -2.09
N GLU A 160 -1.28 -13.57 -1.17
CA GLU A 160 -0.46 -13.65 0.05
C GLU A 160 1.04 -13.66 -0.25
N PHE A 161 1.43 -14.26 -1.37
CA PHE A 161 2.82 -14.52 -1.74
C PHE A 161 3.36 -13.57 -2.82
N CYS A 162 2.60 -12.54 -3.22
CA CYS A 162 3.06 -11.59 -4.22
C CYS A 162 4.43 -11.03 -3.83
N PRO A 163 5.49 -11.24 -4.64
CA PRO A 163 6.83 -10.80 -4.29
C PRO A 163 6.91 -9.27 -4.18
N PRO A 164 7.69 -8.72 -3.24
CA PRO A 164 7.91 -7.29 -3.14
C PRO A 164 8.39 -6.71 -4.48
N SER A 165 7.59 -5.80 -5.03
CA SER A 165 7.76 -5.26 -6.38
C SER A 165 7.55 -3.75 -6.36
N ALA A 166 8.39 -3.00 -7.08
CA ALA A 166 8.21 -1.57 -7.27
C ALA A 166 7.37 -1.28 -8.51
N VAL A 167 6.52 -0.27 -8.40
CA VAL A 167 5.89 0.36 -9.56
C VAL A 167 6.84 1.40 -10.12
N VAL A 168 7.02 1.42 -11.43
CA VAL A 168 7.93 2.31 -12.12
C VAL A 168 7.19 3.31 -13.00
N ASP A 169 7.83 4.46 -13.21
CA ASP A 169 7.40 5.47 -14.16
C ASP A 169 7.75 5.10 -15.62
N SER A 170 7.45 6.00 -16.53
CA SER A 170 7.75 5.82 -17.97
C SER A 170 9.24 5.74 -18.30
N GLU A 171 10.12 6.15 -17.38
CA GLU A 171 11.57 6.03 -17.51
C GLU A 171 12.13 4.75 -16.87
N GLY A 172 11.27 3.93 -16.28
CA GLY A 172 11.65 2.70 -15.58
C GLY A 172 12.21 2.92 -14.17
N LYS A 173 12.03 4.11 -13.61
CA LYS A 173 12.44 4.44 -12.24
C LYS A 173 11.31 4.16 -11.25
N PRO A 174 11.61 3.67 -10.04
CA PRO A 174 10.60 3.55 -9.00
C PRO A 174 9.84 4.87 -8.78
N VAL A 175 8.52 4.81 -8.77
CA VAL A 175 7.64 5.95 -8.55
C VAL A 175 7.97 6.66 -7.24
N ALA A 176 8.18 5.89 -6.18
CA ALA A 176 8.70 6.40 -4.90
C ALA A 176 9.28 5.28 -4.05
N THR A 177 10.22 5.65 -3.18
CA THR A 177 10.77 4.80 -2.12
C THR A 177 10.78 5.57 -0.81
N ILE A 178 10.70 4.86 0.32
CA ILE A 178 10.79 5.47 1.66
C ILE A 178 12.26 5.76 1.93
N GLN A 179 12.62 7.04 2.03
CA GLN A 179 13.97 7.48 2.35
C GLN A 179 13.97 8.22 3.70
N SER A 180 15.08 8.10 4.42
CA SER A 180 15.30 8.80 5.71
C SER A 180 15.73 10.25 5.50
#